data_19c679726eb2b63e412a9d9e71daab7f
#
_entry.id   19c679726eb2b63e412a9d9e71daab7f
#
_cell.length_a   1.000
_cell.length_b   1.000
_cell.length_c   1.000
_cell.angle_alpha   90.00
_cell.angle_beta   90.00
_cell.angle_gamma   90.00
#
_symmetry.space_group_name_H-M   'P 1'
#
loop_
_entity.id
_entity.type
_entity.pdbx_description
1 polymer ?
#
loop_
_entity_poly.entity_id
_entity_poly.type
_entity_poly.pdbx_seq_one_letter_code
_entity_poly.pdbx_strand_id
1 'polypeptide(L)'
;MVTKGILLDLLKDIDPYLKEKVYLIAVGGTALTLLDIKHSTLDMDFNLPREKDSRAIRRLFTELGFEKINESKWISPNNLVIDLYDRDYIFCVQLIEDSIHNSKLIQEYRHITLKTLNLYDIIITKLARLENKDIDDIIEIFKKCEIDPKKLFQRYRETMKISLVAHPKENIMELFQLLESKNIVKTNELIEEIKKWNP
;
A
#
# COMPACT_ATOMS: atom_id res chain seq x y z
N MET A 1 -1.13 17.61 5.15
CA MET A 1 -1.87 16.79 4.14
C MET A 1 -1.07 16.78 2.85
N VAL A 2 -0.78 15.59 2.31
CA VAL A 2 0.03 15.36 1.11
C VAL A 2 -0.92 15.05 -0.03
N THR A 3 -0.97 15.92 -1.05
CA THR A 3 -1.73 15.70 -2.28
C THR A 3 -0.88 14.97 -3.32
N LYS A 4 -1.50 14.49 -4.39
CA LYS A 4 -0.81 13.88 -5.53
C LYS A 4 0.27 14.81 -6.12
N GLY A 5 -0.02 16.12 -6.24
CA GLY A 5 0.95 17.12 -6.73
C GLY A 5 2.19 17.19 -5.84
N ILE A 6 2.01 17.39 -4.52
CA ILE A 6 3.13 17.45 -3.56
C ILE A 6 3.98 16.17 -3.62
N LEU A 7 3.35 15.01 -3.79
CA LEU A 7 4.00 13.70 -3.87
C LEU A 7 4.88 13.58 -5.13
N LEU A 8 4.32 13.95 -6.27
CA LEU A 8 5.03 13.90 -7.55
C LEU A 8 6.14 14.96 -7.62
N ASP A 9 5.92 16.16 -7.07
CA ASP A 9 6.91 17.24 -7.02
C ASP A 9 8.12 16.81 -6.17
N LEU A 10 7.90 16.24 -4.97
CA LEU A 10 9.00 15.72 -4.15
C LEU A 10 9.85 14.70 -4.92
N LEU A 11 9.22 13.73 -5.58
CA LEU A 11 9.96 12.70 -6.33
C LEU A 11 10.71 13.30 -7.53
N LYS A 12 10.12 14.28 -8.20
CA LYS A 12 10.77 15.02 -9.28
C LYS A 12 11.99 15.79 -8.79
N ASP A 13 11.90 16.40 -7.61
CA ASP A 13 12.99 17.21 -7.04
C ASP A 13 14.16 16.33 -6.58
N ILE A 14 13.93 15.15 -6.07
CA ILE A 14 15.01 14.25 -5.62
C ILE A 14 15.58 13.37 -6.72
N ASP A 15 14.86 13.13 -7.82
CA ASP A 15 15.27 12.27 -8.93
C ASP A 15 16.67 12.62 -9.51
N PRO A 16 17.03 13.90 -9.76
CA PRO A 16 18.33 14.27 -10.35
C PRO A 16 19.53 13.91 -9.47
N TYR A 17 19.34 13.70 -8.18
CA TYR A 17 20.42 13.37 -7.24
C TYR A 17 20.71 11.87 -7.14
N LEU A 18 19.81 11.04 -7.69
CA LEU A 18 20.06 9.60 -7.80
C LEU A 18 21.08 9.30 -8.90
N LYS A 19 21.95 8.33 -8.62
CA LYS A 19 22.99 7.87 -9.55
C LYS A 19 22.61 6.63 -10.35
N GLU A 20 21.55 5.94 -9.92
CA GLU A 20 21.08 4.70 -10.50
C GLU A 20 19.55 4.65 -10.50
N LYS A 21 18.99 3.77 -11.35
CA LYS A 21 17.52 3.56 -11.39
C LYS A 21 17.04 2.83 -10.16
N VAL A 22 16.02 3.42 -9.51
CA VAL A 22 15.32 2.89 -8.34
C VAL A 22 13.84 2.66 -8.62
N TYR A 23 13.25 1.66 -7.96
CA TYR A 23 11.82 1.40 -7.99
C TYR A 23 11.22 1.79 -6.64
N LEU A 24 10.18 2.63 -6.69
CA LEU A 24 9.34 3.00 -5.56
C LEU A 24 7.93 2.49 -5.82
N ILE A 25 7.40 1.71 -4.90
CA ILE A 25 6.01 1.24 -4.96
C ILE A 25 5.24 1.96 -3.87
N ALA A 26 4.38 2.89 -4.25
CA ALA A 26 3.48 3.55 -3.30
C ALA A 26 2.48 2.53 -2.73
N VAL A 27 2.26 2.62 -1.42
CA VAL A 27 1.37 1.74 -0.66
C VAL A 27 0.40 2.57 0.19
N GLY A 28 -0.52 1.93 0.87
CA GLY A 28 -1.40 2.59 1.84
C GLY A 28 -2.19 3.78 1.26
N GLY A 29 -2.24 4.87 2.02
CA GLY A 29 -2.91 6.12 1.62
C GLY A 29 -2.25 6.81 0.44
N THR A 30 -0.93 6.67 0.31
CA THR A 30 -0.14 7.22 -0.80
C THR A 30 -0.56 6.61 -2.15
N ALA A 31 -0.72 5.29 -2.21
CA ALA A 31 -1.21 4.62 -3.41
C ALA A 31 -2.62 5.10 -3.80
N LEU A 32 -3.53 5.23 -2.84
CA LEU A 32 -4.90 5.70 -3.08
C LEU A 32 -4.93 7.16 -3.58
N THR A 33 -4.02 8.01 -3.07
CA THR A 33 -3.89 9.39 -3.51
C THR A 33 -3.35 9.47 -4.94
N LEU A 34 -2.37 8.65 -5.30
CA LEU A 34 -1.84 8.58 -6.66
C LEU A 34 -2.85 8.03 -7.68
N LEU A 35 -3.73 7.13 -7.24
CA LEU A 35 -4.81 6.53 -8.05
C LEU A 35 -6.08 7.40 -8.11
N ASP A 36 -6.06 8.61 -7.54
CA ASP A 36 -7.19 9.55 -7.47
C ASP A 36 -8.43 8.97 -6.73
N ILE A 37 -8.24 7.92 -5.92
CA ILE A 37 -9.28 7.35 -5.05
C ILE A 37 -9.46 8.22 -3.81
N LYS A 38 -8.36 8.78 -3.30
CA LYS A 38 -8.32 9.67 -2.15
C LYS A 38 -7.70 11.02 -2.54
N HIS A 39 -8.19 12.10 -1.97
CA HIS A 39 -7.69 13.44 -2.29
C HIS A 39 -6.27 13.68 -1.76
N SER A 40 -5.98 13.20 -0.56
CA SER A 40 -4.69 13.41 0.12
C SER A 40 -4.44 12.35 1.18
N THR A 41 -3.19 12.22 1.60
CA THR A 41 -2.76 11.40 2.72
C THR A 41 -2.05 12.24 3.78
N LEU A 42 -1.75 11.68 4.96
CA LEU A 42 -0.97 12.34 6.02
C LEU A 42 0.53 12.20 5.81
N ASP A 43 0.94 11.06 5.32
CA ASP A 43 2.30 10.58 5.15
C ASP A 43 2.49 10.00 3.75
N MET A 44 3.73 9.75 3.37
CA MET A 44 4.11 9.11 2.12
C MET A 44 4.65 7.73 2.43
N ASP A 45 3.92 6.69 2.02
CA ASP A 45 4.29 5.30 2.24
C ASP A 45 4.85 4.69 0.95
N PHE A 46 6.10 4.21 0.98
CA PHE A 46 6.73 3.54 -0.15
C PHE A 46 7.33 2.20 0.24
N ASN A 47 7.12 1.20 -0.60
CA ASN A 47 7.84 -0.05 -0.55
C ASN A 47 9.02 -0.02 -1.53
N LEU A 48 10.16 -0.53 -1.08
CA LEU A 48 11.42 -0.66 -1.80
C LEU A 48 11.72 -2.14 -1.98
N PRO A 49 11.27 -2.75 -3.11
CA PRO A 49 11.31 -4.21 -3.26
C PRO A 49 12.72 -4.77 -3.39
N ARG A 50 13.69 -3.96 -3.84
CA ARG A 50 15.08 -4.37 -4.00
C ARG A 50 15.96 -3.70 -2.97
N GLU A 51 16.85 -4.47 -2.35
CA GLU A 51 17.78 -3.95 -1.33
C GLU A 51 18.65 -2.78 -1.84
N LYS A 52 19.04 -2.80 -3.12
CA LYS A 52 19.78 -1.69 -3.72
C LYS A 52 18.95 -0.40 -3.75
N ASP A 53 17.65 -0.47 -3.99
CA ASP A 53 16.77 0.70 -3.99
C ASP A 53 16.68 1.30 -2.59
N SER A 54 16.54 0.44 -1.58
CA SER A 54 16.53 0.86 -0.17
C SER A 54 17.82 1.59 0.20
N ARG A 55 18.97 1.03 -0.15
CA ARG A 55 20.27 1.67 0.14
C ARG A 55 20.40 3.01 -0.60
N ALA A 56 20.01 3.07 -1.87
CA ALA A 56 20.13 4.29 -2.67
C ALA A 56 19.24 5.42 -2.12
N ILE A 57 17.97 5.14 -1.82
CA ILE A 57 17.02 6.15 -1.30
C ILE A 57 17.43 6.62 0.10
N ARG A 58 17.77 5.71 1.03
CA ARG A 58 18.17 6.08 2.39
C ARG A 58 19.45 6.91 2.42
N ARG A 59 20.42 6.57 1.56
CA ARG A 59 21.63 7.37 1.37
C ARG A 59 21.29 8.75 0.82
N LEU A 60 20.46 8.83 -0.22
CA LEU A 60 20.02 10.10 -0.79
C LEU A 60 19.31 10.98 0.25
N PHE A 61 18.40 10.41 1.04
CA PHE A 61 17.70 11.15 2.10
C PHE A 61 18.69 11.74 3.11
N THR A 62 19.71 10.98 3.50
CA THR A 62 20.76 11.49 4.39
C THR A 62 21.54 12.63 3.74
N GLU A 63 21.94 12.49 2.46
CA GLU A 63 22.70 13.51 1.70
C GLU A 63 21.88 14.81 1.50
N LEU A 64 20.54 14.71 1.39
CA LEU A 64 19.63 15.85 1.22
C LEU A 64 19.11 16.43 2.54
N GLY A 65 19.60 15.96 3.70
CA GLY A 65 19.26 16.50 5.00
C GLY A 65 17.87 16.08 5.52
N PHE A 66 17.33 14.93 5.06
CA PHE A 66 16.16 14.33 5.69
C PHE A 66 16.53 13.80 7.06
N GLU A 67 15.66 14.02 8.05
CA GLU A 67 15.83 13.50 9.40
C GLU A 67 15.33 12.05 9.49
N LYS A 68 16.20 11.14 9.94
CA LYS A 68 15.85 9.75 10.22
C LYS A 68 15.25 9.65 11.63
N ILE A 69 13.97 9.31 11.75
CA ILE A 69 13.28 9.14 13.04
C ILE A 69 13.47 7.71 13.56
N ASN A 70 13.35 6.71 12.67
CA ASN A 70 13.62 5.31 12.98
C ASN A 70 14.00 4.56 11.68
N GLU A 71 14.01 3.21 11.71
CA GLU A 71 14.45 2.41 10.55
C GLU A 71 13.57 2.61 9.30
N SER A 72 12.28 2.86 9.46
CA SER A 72 11.36 3.09 8.33
C SER A 72 11.03 4.56 8.12
N LYS A 73 10.98 5.39 9.18
CA LYS A 73 10.40 6.73 9.16
C LYS A 73 11.43 7.84 9.00
N TRP A 74 11.15 8.73 8.03
CA TRP A 74 11.94 9.90 7.70
C TRP A 74 11.08 11.16 7.65
N ILE A 75 11.69 12.31 7.91
CA ILE A 75 11.06 13.63 7.74
C ILE A 75 11.91 14.44 6.77
N SER A 76 11.26 14.97 5.72
CA SER A 76 11.93 15.85 4.78
C SER A 76 12.22 17.22 5.40
N PRO A 77 13.14 18.04 4.82
CA PRO A 77 13.37 19.43 5.26
C PRO A 77 12.10 20.29 5.27
N ASN A 78 11.09 19.92 4.48
CA ASN A 78 9.79 20.59 4.42
C ASN A 78 8.73 19.92 5.32
N ASN A 79 9.13 19.16 6.34
CA ASN A 79 8.27 18.46 7.29
C ASN A 79 7.29 17.44 6.68
N LEU A 80 7.62 16.86 5.53
CA LEU A 80 6.85 15.75 4.97
C LEU A 80 7.32 14.44 5.62
N VAL A 81 6.37 13.68 6.15
CA VAL A 81 6.63 12.36 6.75
C VAL A 81 6.66 11.30 5.67
N ILE A 82 7.70 10.46 5.68
CA ILE A 82 7.90 9.40 4.68
C ILE A 82 8.21 8.10 5.41
N ASP A 83 7.43 7.06 5.12
CA ASP A 83 7.67 5.71 5.60
C ASP A 83 8.19 4.81 4.45
N LEU A 84 9.30 4.12 4.70
CA LEU A 84 9.98 3.23 3.73
C LEU A 84 9.91 1.80 4.24
N TYR A 85 9.25 0.93 3.49
CA TYR A 85 9.15 -0.51 3.73
C TYR A 85 10.09 -1.26 2.80
N ASP A 86 10.77 -2.27 3.30
CA ASP A 86 11.79 -3.00 2.57
C ASP A 86 11.29 -4.36 2.08
N ARG A 87 11.75 -4.78 0.89
CA ARG A 87 11.50 -6.09 0.28
C ARG A 87 10.01 -6.34 0.03
N ASP A 88 9.51 -7.48 0.50
CA ASP A 88 8.13 -7.95 0.33
C ASP A 88 7.24 -7.69 1.56
N TYR A 89 7.72 -6.93 2.55
CA TYR A 89 6.97 -6.61 3.76
C TYR A 89 6.37 -5.21 3.71
N ILE A 90 5.08 -5.12 4.02
CA ILE A 90 4.35 -3.86 4.24
C ILE A 90 3.55 -4.02 5.52
N PHE A 91 3.87 -3.22 6.55
CA PHE A 91 3.33 -3.39 7.89
C PHE A 91 3.58 -4.81 8.42
N CYS A 92 2.53 -5.58 8.72
CA CYS A 92 2.58 -6.98 9.16
C CYS A 92 2.30 -7.99 8.04
N VAL A 93 2.15 -7.54 6.79
CA VAL A 93 1.82 -8.38 5.64
C VAL A 93 3.07 -8.68 4.84
N GLN A 94 3.33 -9.96 4.62
CA GLN A 94 4.26 -10.40 3.59
C GLN A 94 3.51 -10.51 2.26
N LEU A 95 3.96 -9.74 1.28
CA LEU A 95 3.37 -9.78 -0.06
C LEU A 95 3.72 -11.10 -0.76
N ILE A 96 2.78 -11.64 -1.52
CA ILE A 96 3.05 -12.77 -2.40
C ILE A 96 3.90 -12.33 -3.60
N GLU A 97 4.62 -13.26 -4.21
CA GLU A 97 5.64 -12.99 -5.24
C GLU A 97 5.14 -12.11 -6.40
N ASP A 98 3.90 -12.30 -6.83
CA ASP A 98 3.32 -11.54 -7.95
C ASP A 98 2.89 -10.12 -7.61
N SER A 99 2.79 -9.74 -6.32
CA SER A 99 2.35 -8.39 -5.90
C SER A 99 3.24 -7.28 -6.44
N ILE A 100 4.55 -7.51 -6.43
CA ILE A 100 5.54 -6.56 -6.96
C ILE A 100 5.47 -6.50 -8.50
N HIS A 101 5.35 -7.66 -9.16
CA HIS A 101 5.25 -7.75 -10.63
C HIS A 101 3.97 -7.09 -11.15
N ASN A 102 2.84 -7.30 -10.47
CA ASN A 102 1.53 -6.75 -10.83
C ASN A 102 1.32 -5.31 -10.34
N SER A 103 2.37 -4.65 -9.84
CA SER A 103 2.31 -3.23 -9.48
C SER A 103 2.11 -2.34 -10.71
N LYS A 104 1.20 -1.36 -10.59
CA LYS A 104 0.81 -0.46 -11.68
C LYS A 104 1.79 0.69 -11.81
N LEU A 105 2.31 0.93 -13.02
CA LEU A 105 3.14 2.10 -13.31
C LEU A 105 2.28 3.39 -13.18
N ILE A 106 2.82 4.37 -12.45
CA ILE A 106 2.23 5.71 -12.30
C ILE A 106 3.03 6.74 -13.07
N GLN A 107 4.36 6.77 -12.85
CA GLN A 107 5.23 7.78 -13.43
C GLN A 107 6.65 7.23 -13.60
N GLU A 108 7.29 7.55 -14.71
CA GLU A 108 8.73 7.37 -14.91
C GLU A 108 9.43 8.73 -14.90
N TYR A 109 10.47 8.82 -14.07
CA TYR A 109 11.46 9.90 -14.11
C TYR A 109 12.78 9.35 -14.68
N ARG A 110 13.84 10.15 -14.65
CA ARG A 110 15.14 9.70 -15.15
C ARG A 110 15.70 8.50 -14.37
N HIS A 111 15.58 8.55 -13.06
CA HIS A 111 16.11 7.53 -12.15
C HIS A 111 15.01 6.84 -11.32
N ILE A 112 13.86 7.47 -11.10
CA ILE A 112 12.77 6.90 -10.32
C ILE A 112 11.72 6.30 -11.24
N THR A 113 11.38 5.02 -11.02
CA THR A 113 10.17 4.40 -11.55
C THR A 113 9.16 4.28 -10.40
N LEU A 114 8.15 5.14 -10.42
CA LEU A 114 7.06 5.15 -9.43
C LEU A 114 5.94 4.23 -9.87
N LYS A 115 5.59 3.30 -9.00
CA LYS A 115 4.46 2.38 -9.16
C LYS A 115 3.53 2.44 -7.95
N THR A 116 2.36 1.80 -8.03
CA THR A 116 1.50 1.47 -6.88
C THR A 116 1.25 -0.01 -6.83
N LEU A 117 0.99 -0.55 -5.64
CA LEU A 117 0.38 -1.88 -5.55
C LEU A 117 -0.94 -1.92 -6.33
N ASN A 118 -1.36 -3.12 -6.75
CA ASN A 118 -2.71 -3.31 -7.25
C ASN A 118 -3.73 -3.15 -6.12
N LEU A 119 -4.99 -2.89 -6.47
CA LEU A 119 -6.03 -2.58 -5.50
C LEU A 119 -6.31 -3.72 -4.52
N TYR A 120 -6.20 -4.98 -4.95
CA TYR A 120 -6.39 -6.13 -4.07
C TYR A 120 -5.33 -6.16 -2.97
N ASP A 121 -4.07 -5.94 -3.30
CA ASP A 121 -2.98 -5.91 -2.33
C ASP A 121 -3.08 -4.71 -1.39
N ILE A 122 -3.52 -3.53 -1.90
CA ILE A 122 -3.81 -2.38 -1.05
C ILE A 122 -4.91 -2.71 -0.02
N ILE A 123 -6.00 -3.36 -0.45
CA ILE A 123 -7.07 -3.79 0.45
C ILE A 123 -6.52 -4.78 1.48
N ILE A 124 -5.72 -5.77 1.07
CA ILE A 124 -5.18 -6.81 1.94
C ILE A 124 -4.28 -6.21 3.02
N THR A 125 -3.37 -5.28 2.66
CA THR A 125 -2.51 -4.62 3.64
C THR A 125 -3.28 -3.76 4.64
N LYS A 126 -4.41 -3.19 4.25
CA LYS A 126 -5.31 -2.43 5.12
C LYS A 126 -6.13 -3.35 6.03
N LEU A 127 -6.62 -4.47 5.50
CA LEU A 127 -7.34 -5.48 6.28
C LEU A 127 -6.49 -6.07 7.41
N ALA A 128 -5.19 -6.17 7.23
CA ALA A 128 -4.29 -6.69 8.26
C ALA A 128 -4.22 -5.82 9.52
N ARG A 129 -4.45 -4.51 9.40
CA ARG A 129 -4.52 -3.57 10.53
C ARG A 129 -5.97 -3.34 10.99
N LEU A 130 -6.87 -3.22 10.04
CA LEU A 130 -8.31 -2.98 10.19
C LEU A 130 -8.64 -1.78 11.11
N GLU A 131 -7.87 -0.69 11.01
CA GLU A 131 -8.19 0.57 11.69
C GLU A 131 -9.38 1.27 11.01
N ASN A 132 -10.10 2.14 11.71
CA ASN A 132 -11.26 2.86 11.15
C ASN A 132 -10.95 3.55 9.82
N LYS A 133 -9.80 4.22 9.73
CA LYS A 133 -9.34 4.87 8.47
C LYS A 133 -9.10 3.86 7.33
N ASP A 134 -8.69 2.62 7.65
CA ASP A 134 -8.46 1.59 6.66
C ASP A 134 -9.79 1.05 6.12
N ILE A 135 -10.79 0.92 6.97
CA ILE A 135 -12.16 0.56 6.58
C ILE A 135 -12.74 1.61 5.63
N ASP A 136 -12.63 2.89 5.96
CA ASP A 136 -13.11 3.97 5.10
C ASP A 136 -12.41 3.96 3.74
N ASP A 137 -11.10 3.78 3.73
CA ASP A 137 -10.31 3.69 2.49
C ASP A 137 -10.74 2.48 1.64
N ILE A 138 -11.00 1.31 2.24
CA ILE A 138 -11.48 0.10 1.53
C ILE A 138 -12.87 0.36 0.94
N ILE A 139 -13.78 0.97 1.70
CA ILE A 139 -15.11 1.33 1.21
C ILE A 139 -15.02 2.26 -0.01
N GLU A 140 -14.13 3.24 0.02
CA GLU A 140 -13.93 4.15 -1.13
C GLU A 140 -13.35 3.42 -2.36
N ILE A 141 -12.47 2.42 -2.16
CA ILE A 141 -12.01 1.56 -3.27
C ILE A 141 -13.19 0.82 -3.91
N PHE A 142 -14.04 0.18 -3.11
CA PHE A 142 -15.21 -0.57 -3.62
C PHE A 142 -16.25 0.31 -4.30
N LYS A 143 -16.39 1.57 -3.88
CA LYS A 143 -17.32 2.53 -4.52
C LYS A 143 -16.79 3.06 -5.86
N LYS A 144 -15.48 3.23 -6.00
CA LYS A 144 -14.87 3.89 -7.16
C LYS A 144 -14.26 2.93 -8.17
N CYS A 145 -14.03 1.68 -7.77
CA CYS A 145 -13.33 0.68 -8.58
C CYS A 145 -14.09 -0.65 -8.60
N GLU A 146 -13.97 -1.36 -9.70
CA GLU A 146 -14.49 -2.72 -9.81
C GLU A 146 -13.57 -3.69 -9.06
N ILE A 147 -14.05 -4.20 -7.92
CA ILE A 147 -13.37 -5.21 -7.12
C ILE A 147 -14.25 -6.46 -7.09
N ASP A 148 -13.70 -7.59 -7.56
CA ASP A 148 -14.32 -8.90 -7.45
C ASP A 148 -14.09 -9.46 -6.03
N PRO A 149 -15.13 -9.64 -5.21
CA PRO A 149 -14.98 -10.13 -3.84
C PRO A 149 -14.41 -11.54 -3.75
N LYS A 150 -14.71 -12.42 -4.72
CA LYS A 150 -14.20 -13.79 -4.74
C LYS A 150 -12.70 -13.80 -5.01
N LYS A 151 -12.24 -12.98 -5.97
CA LYS A 151 -10.80 -12.79 -6.24
C LYS A 151 -10.07 -12.17 -5.05
N LEU A 152 -10.69 -11.19 -4.38
CA LEU A 152 -10.12 -10.59 -3.17
C LEU A 152 -9.94 -11.66 -2.09
N PHE A 153 -10.95 -12.46 -1.81
CA PHE A 153 -10.87 -13.50 -0.79
C PHE A 153 -9.83 -14.57 -1.13
N GLN A 154 -9.78 -15.01 -2.40
CA GLN A 154 -8.77 -15.98 -2.85
C GLN A 154 -7.36 -15.43 -2.61
N ARG A 155 -7.07 -14.20 -3.06
CA ARG A 155 -5.77 -13.55 -2.90
C ARG A 155 -5.44 -13.29 -1.43
N TYR A 156 -6.42 -12.90 -0.63
CA TYR A 156 -6.28 -12.75 0.82
C TYR A 156 -5.84 -14.05 1.48
N ARG A 157 -6.50 -15.16 1.16
CA ARG A 157 -6.12 -16.50 1.67
C ARG A 157 -4.68 -16.87 1.34
N GLU A 158 -4.24 -16.60 0.11
CA GLU A 158 -2.86 -16.88 -0.32
C GLU A 158 -1.86 -16.03 0.47
N THR A 159 -2.14 -14.76 0.64
CA THR A 159 -1.30 -13.84 1.42
C THR A 159 -1.24 -14.23 2.90
N MET A 160 -2.35 -14.64 3.50
CA MET A 160 -2.40 -15.02 4.91
C MET A 160 -1.63 -16.32 5.24
N LYS A 161 -1.35 -17.17 4.25
CA LYS A 161 -0.50 -18.36 4.46
C LYS A 161 0.94 -18.02 4.83
N ILE A 162 1.41 -16.85 4.46
CA ILE A 162 2.81 -16.40 4.64
C ILE A 162 2.93 -15.18 5.54
N SER A 163 1.81 -14.58 5.95
CA SER A 163 1.76 -13.37 6.78
C SER A 163 1.41 -13.70 8.23
N LEU A 164 1.96 -12.94 9.17
CA LEU A 164 1.65 -13.05 10.60
C LEU A 164 0.60 -11.99 11.00
N VAL A 165 -0.61 -12.17 10.51
CA VAL A 165 -1.74 -11.27 10.79
C VAL A 165 -2.62 -11.87 11.89
N ALA A 166 -2.96 -11.07 12.89
CA ALA A 166 -3.89 -11.49 13.93
C ALA A 166 -5.33 -11.54 13.37
N HIS A 167 -6.06 -12.59 13.73
CA HIS A 167 -7.48 -12.76 13.42
C HIS A 167 -7.85 -12.61 11.91
N PRO A 168 -7.10 -13.24 10.99
CA PRO A 168 -7.30 -12.98 9.57
C PRO A 168 -8.69 -13.38 9.05
N LYS A 169 -9.31 -14.39 9.63
CA LYS A 169 -10.67 -14.83 9.28
C LYS A 169 -11.72 -13.82 9.72
N GLU A 170 -11.59 -13.33 10.94
CA GLU A 170 -12.47 -12.32 11.52
C GLU A 170 -12.38 -11.01 10.72
N ASN A 171 -11.19 -10.57 10.38
CA ASN A 171 -10.97 -9.33 9.63
C ASN A 171 -11.68 -9.34 8.27
N ILE A 172 -11.52 -10.39 7.49
CA ILE A 172 -12.18 -10.50 6.17
C ILE A 172 -13.69 -10.70 6.30
N MET A 173 -14.14 -11.42 7.33
CA MET A 173 -15.56 -11.61 7.64
C MET A 173 -16.22 -10.27 7.95
N GLU A 174 -15.63 -9.49 8.85
CA GLU A 174 -16.13 -8.17 9.27
C GLU A 174 -16.21 -7.22 8.05
N LEU A 175 -15.19 -7.20 7.19
CA LEU A 175 -15.24 -6.39 5.99
C LEU A 175 -16.44 -6.75 5.11
N PHE A 176 -16.64 -8.03 4.78
CA PHE A 176 -17.70 -8.41 3.86
C PHE A 176 -19.10 -8.22 4.46
N GLN A 177 -19.29 -8.45 5.76
CA GLN A 177 -20.52 -8.12 6.45
C GLN A 177 -20.81 -6.61 6.40
N LEU A 178 -19.79 -5.79 6.60
CA LEU A 178 -19.93 -4.33 6.52
C LEU A 178 -20.29 -3.87 5.10
N LEU A 179 -19.60 -4.39 4.07
CA LEU A 179 -19.88 -4.04 2.67
C LEU A 179 -21.31 -4.44 2.26
N GLU A 180 -21.80 -5.60 2.74
CA GLU A 180 -23.15 -6.05 2.52
C GLU A 180 -24.19 -5.18 3.24
N SER A 181 -23.96 -4.85 4.51
CA SER A 181 -24.84 -3.95 5.28
C SER A 181 -24.98 -2.56 4.66
N LYS A 182 -23.96 -2.11 3.94
CA LYS A 182 -23.96 -0.84 3.18
C LYS A 182 -24.49 -0.98 1.75
N ASN A 183 -24.96 -2.17 1.34
CA ASN A 183 -25.41 -2.48 -0.02
C ASN A 183 -24.36 -2.21 -1.12
N ILE A 184 -23.07 -2.34 -0.79
CA ILE A 184 -21.97 -2.13 -1.74
C ILE A 184 -21.73 -3.40 -2.55
N VAL A 185 -21.75 -4.57 -1.88
CA VAL A 185 -21.51 -5.88 -2.49
C VAL A 185 -22.47 -6.92 -1.91
N LYS A 186 -22.88 -7.89 -2.72
CA LYS A 186 -23.61 -9.08 -2.25
C LYS A 186 -22.60 -10.17 -1.91
N THR A 187 -22.55 -10.61 -0.66
CA THR A 187 -21.48 -11.50 -0.15
C THR A 187 -21.99 -12.78 0.51
N ASN A 188 -23.31 -13.07 0.52
CA ASN A 188 -23.88 -14.20 1.25
C ASN A 188 -23.19 -15.55 1.00
N GLU A 189 -22.95 -15.92 -0.28
CA GLU A 189 -22.24 -17.17 -0.62
C GLU A 189 -20.79 -17.16 -0.14
N LEU A 190 -20.14 -16.01 -0.23
CA LEU A 190 -18.74 -15.84 0.16
C LEU A 190 -18.56 -15.92 1.67
N ILE A 191 -19.51 -15.38 2.45
CA ILE A 191 -19.53 -15.47 3.91
C ILE A 191 -19.56 -16.95 4.37
N GLU A 192 -20.35 -17.79 3.70
CA GLU A 192 -20.37 -19.23 4.00
C GLU A 192 -19.04 -19.93 3.64
N GLU A 193 -18.37 -19.49 2.59
CA GLU A 193 -17.04 -19.99 2.26
C GLU A 193 -15.99 -19.56 3.29
N ILE A 194 -16.03 -18.30 3.75
CA ILE A 194 -15.14 -17.78 4.80
C ILE A 194 -15.34 -18.54 6.12
N LYS A 195 -16.58 -18.85 6.52
CA LYS A 195 -16.85 -19.64 7.72
C LYS A 195 -16.14 -20.99 7.72
N LYS A 196 -16.00 -21.61 6.55
CA LYS A 196 -15.32 -22.91 6.37
C LYS A 196 -13.81 -22.81 6.26
N TRP A 197 -13.28 -21.61 6.00
CA TRP A 197 -11.84 -21.39 5.88
C TRP A 197 -11.17 -21.46 7.26
N ASN A 198 -10.05 -22.18 7.33
CA ASN A 198 -9.14 -22.26 8.47
C ASN A 198 -7.79 -21.69 8.04
N PRO A 199 -7.41 -20.49 8.47
CA PRO A 199 -6.15 -19.83 8.13
C PRO A 199 -4.92 -20.51 8.73
#